data_83f5c1c8f9fb17dd1b940e78416f7820
#
_entry.id   83f5c1c8f9fb17dd1b940e78416f7820
#
_cell.length_a   1.000
_cell.length_b   1.000
_cell.length_c   1.000
_cell.angle_alpha   90.00
_cell.angle_beta   90.00
_cell.angle_gamma   90.00
#
_symmetry.space_group_name_H-M   'P 1'
#
loop_
_entity.id
_entity.type
_entity.pdbx_description
1 polymer ?
#
loop_
_entity_poly.entity_id
_entity_poly.type
_entity_poly.pdbx_seq_one_letter_code
_entity_poly.pdbx_strand_id
1 'polypeptide(L)'
;RWYGSLAKIQDIRNNIDKIDDQLVKLINKRGELAVKIGQEKSKKSSSKHFHVPHRERSIIERVTRSSGGPFPNKSLKYVFREIFSATLALEKPLRIGFLGPETTFSHQAAIKQFGYSSKFIPSSNIESIFRQVEKNECDYGVVPVENSIEGVINLTLDCFVDSPLLICDELKNTISLHLLSKTKNRQKIKAIYSHPQALGQCRQWLTQNLPNAEQITTSSTANAAEMVIKKINC
;
A
#
# COMPACT_ATOMS: atom_id res chain seq x y z
N ARG A 1 -9.41 37.84 29.39
CA ARG A 1 -9.03 36.41 29.44
C ARG A 1 -8.93 35.73 28.08
N TRP A 2 -9.68 36.16 27.03
CA TRP A 2 -9.65 35.56 25.67
C TRP A 2 -8.34 35.84 24.89
N TYR A 3 -7.81 37.06 24.97
CA TYR A 3 -6.58 37.46 24.27
C TYR A 3 -5.33 36.70 24.74
N GLY A 4 -5.21 36.39 26.02
CA GLY A 4 -4.08 35.61 26.55
C GLY A 4 -4.07 34.15 26.10
N SER A 5 -5.26 33.55 25.83
CA SER A 5 -5.39 32.19 25.31
C SER A 5 -4.97 32.11 23.84
N LEU A 6 -5.31 33.11 23.02
CA LEU A 6 -4.94 33.18 21.60
C LEU A 6 -3.43 33.37 21.41
N ALA A 7 -2.79 34.23 22.21
CA ALA A 7 -1.34 34.43 22.20
C ALA A 7 -0.59 33.11 22.53
N LYS A 8 -1.04 32.40 23.56
CA LYS A 8 -0.46 31.10 23.96
C LYS A 8 -0.60 30.02 22.88
N ILE A 9 -1.71 30.00 22.16
CA ILE A 9 -1.91 29.07 21.03
C ILE A 9 -0.96 29.42 19.88
N GLN A 10 -0.77 30.72 19.59
CA GLN A 10 0.15 31.16 18.55
C GLN A 10 1.60 30.81 18.87
N ASP A 11 2.02 30.95 20.13
CA ASP A 11 3.38 30.53 20.56
C ASP A 11 3.59 29.02 20.38
N ILE A 12 2.59 28.21 20.69
CA ILE A 12 2.67 26.75 20.46
C ILE A 12 2.78 26.45 18.97
N ARG A 13 2.01 27.10 18.11
CA ARG A 13 2.11 26.95 16.64
C ARG A 13 3.49 27.33 16.13
N ASN A 14 4.02 28.47 16.55
CA ASN A 14 5.36 28.89 16.17
C ASN A 14 6.46 27.88 16.61
N ASN A 15 6.26 27.18 17.71
CA ASN A 15 7.17 26.12 18.14
C ASN A 15 7.02 24.86 17.27
N ILE A 16 5.80 24.51 16.84
CA ILE A 16 5.56 23.42 15.89
C ILE A 16 6.25 23.74 14.56
N ASP A 17 6.08 24.94 14.02
CA ASP A 17 6.71 25.37 12.76
C ASP A 17 8.23 25.21 12.80
N LYS A 18 8.88 25.58 13.93
CA LYS A 18 10.32 25.37 14.11
C LYS A 18 10.72 23.90 14.10
N ILE A 19 9.88 23.02 14.67
CA ILE A 19 10.12 21.57 14.65
C ILE A 19 9.96 21.05 13.22
N ASP A 20 8.96 21.50 12.49
CA ASP A 20 8.74 21.10 11.09
C ASP A 20 9.94 21.49 10.21
N ASP A 21 10.48 22.70 10.38
CA ASP A 21 11.72 23.13 9.71
C ASP A 21 12.92 22.22 10.04
N GLN A 22 13.03 21.78 11.28
CA GLN A 22 14.09 20.84 11.68
C GLN A 22 13.88 19.45 11.07
N LEU A 23 12.64 18.96 11.03
CA LEU A 23 12.29 17.69 10.38
C LEU A 23 12.66 17.71 8.89
N VAL A 24 12.32 18.76 8.16
CA VAL A 24 12.68 18.91 6.74
C VAL A 24 14.20 18.88 6.55
N LYS A 25 14.95 19.62 7.37
CA LYS A 25 16.43 19.63 7.34
C LYS A 25 17.02 18.22 7.59
N LEU A 26 16.50 17.50 8.57
CA LEU A 26 16.97 16.16 8.92
C LEU A 26 16.65 15.13 7.85
N ILE A 27 15.45 15.20 7.24
CA ILE A 27 15.04 14.33 6.13
C ILE A 27 15.95 14.55 4.93
N ASN A 28 16.20 15.81 4.53
CA ASN A 28 17.11 16.14 3.43
C ASN A 28 18.54 15.65 3.71
N LYS A 29 19.08 15.90 4.89
CA LYS A 29 20.41 15.41 5.28
C LYS A 29 20.51 13.89 5.22
N ARG A 30 19.44 13.19 5.62
CA ARG A 30 19.37 11.74 5.50
C ARG A 30 19.37 11.29 4.02
N GLY A 31 18.63 12.00 3.15
CA GLY A 31 18.61 11.75 1.71
C GLY A 31 20.00 11.89 1.07
N GLU A 32 20.70 12.99 1.37
CA GLU A 32 22.08 13.22 0.90
C GLU A 32 23.04 12.10 1.29
N LEU A 33 22.94 11.61 2.54
CA LEU A 33 23.77 10.50 3.01
C LEU A 33 23.43 9.19 2.32
N ALA A 34 22.17 8.95 1.99
CA ALA A 34 21.75 7.75 1.26
C ALA A 34 22.27 7.79 -0.19
N VAL A 35 22.18 8.92 -0.87
CA VAL A 35 22.76 9.09 -2.22
C VAL A 35 24.26 8.81 -2.20
N LYS A 36 24.99 9.31 -1.19
CA LYS A 36 26.43 9.01 -1.04
C LYS A 36 26.70 7.51 -0.87
N ILE A 37 25.87 6.81 -0.09
CA ILE A 37 25.97 5.35 0.08
C ILE A 37 25.75 4.64 -1.27
N GLY A 38 24.75 5.06 -2.06
CA GLY A 38 24.48 4.53 -3.38
C GLY A 38 25.67 4.69 -4.33
N GLN A 39 26.27 5.89 -4.36
CA GLN A 39 27.47 6.17 -5.13
C GLN A 39 28.66 5.29 -4.72
N GLU A 40 28.89 5.08 -3.44
CA GLU A 40 29.97 4.21 -2.95
C GLU A 40 29.72 2.72 -3.27
N LYS A 41 28.48 2.27 -3.21
CA LYS A 41 28.09 0.91 -3.62
C LYS A 41 28.31 0.68 -5.13
N SER A 42 27.94 1.64 -5.96
CA SER A 42 28.12 1.54 -7.42
C SER A 42 29.58 1.46 -7.84
N LYS A 43 30.52 2.02 -7.05
CA LYS A 43 31.96 1.90 -7.29
C LYS A 43 32.54 0.53 -6.92
N LYS A 44 31.96 -0.13 -5.91
CA LYS A 44 32.55 -1.35 -5.30
C LYS A 44 31.96 -2.66 -5.79
N SER A 45 30.78 -2.67 -6.40
CA SER A 45 30.07 -3.89 -6.77
C SER A 45 29.31 -3.73 -8.07
N SER A 46 29.39 -4.73 -8.93
CA SER A 46 28.51 -4.91 -10.08
C SER A 46 27.08 -5.30 -9.66
N SER A 47 26.82 -5.54 -8.38
CA SER A 47 25.49 -5.89 -7.88
C SER A 47 24.60 -4.64 -7.82
N LYS A 48 23.55 -4.65 -8.63
CA LYS A 48 22.58 -3.55 -8.79
C LYS A 48 21.54 -3.43 -7.66
N HIS A 49 21.69 -4.14 -6.55
CA HIS A 49 20.70 -4.14 -5.47
C HIS A 49 20.98 -3.04 -4.45
N PHE A 50 20.36 -1.88 -4.63
CA PHE A 50 20.42 -0.75 -3.69
C PHE A 50 19.50 -0.94 -2.48
N HIS A 51 18.37 -1.63 -2.66
CA HIS A 51 17.40 -1.91 -1.61
C HIS A 51 17.85 -3.07 -0.71
N VAL A 52 17.79 -2.85 0.60
CA VAL A 52 18.16 -3.84 1.63
C VAL A 52 17.02 -3.96 2.64
N PRO A 53 16.03 -4.85 2.41
CA PRO A 53 14.84 -5.00 3.25
C PRO A 53 15.14 -5.22 4.73
N HIS A 54 16.14 -6.04 5.03
CA HIS A 54 16.57 -6.30 6.42
C HIS A 54 17.03 -5.01 7.13
N ARG A 55 17.72 -4.11 6.43
CA ARG A 55 18.18 -2.83 6.99
C ARG A 55 16.99 -1.93 7.32
N GLU A 56 16.00 -1.84 6.45
CA GLU A 56 14.78 -1.06 6.69
C GLU A 56 14.03 -1.60 7.91
N ARG A 57 13.86 -2.92 8.00
CA ARG A 57 13.24 -3.57 9.15
C ARG A 57 13.95 -3.22 10.46
N SER A 58 15.28 -3.35 10.49
CA SER A 58 16.07 -3.02 11.68
C SER A 58 15.95 -1.54 12.09
N ILE A 59 15.84 -0.63 11.13
CA ILE A 59 15.64 0.80 11.42
C ILE A 59 14.24 1.03 12.01
N ILE A 60 13.18 0.44 11.40
CA ILE A 60 11.80 0.55 11.89
C ILE A 60 11.71 0.02 13.34
N GLU A 61 12.29 -1.13 13.63
CA GLU A 61 12.32 -1.70 14.99
C GLU A 61 13.03 -0.76 15.98
N ARG A 62 14.19 -0.24 15.60
CA ARG A 62 14.95 0.70 16.44
C ARG A 62 14.16 1.97 16.74
N VAL A 63 13.60 2.63 15.73
CA VAL A 63 12.87 3.89 15.92
C VAL A 63 11.56 3.70 16.68
N THR A 64 10.85 2.58 16.47
CA THR A 64 9.66 2.27 17.27
C THR A 64 9.97 1.94 18.71
N ARG A 65 11.09 1.28 18.99
CA ARG A 65 11.52 0.97 20.36
C ARG A 65 11.93 2.23 21.13
N SER A 66 12.60 3.17 20.45
CA SER A 66 13.04 4.44 21.04
C SER A 66 11.97 5.52 21.10
N SER A 67 10.78 5.28 20.52
CA SER A 67 9.66 6.23 20.57
C SER A 67 9.00 6.19 21.96
N GLY A 68 9.28 7.18 22.79
CA GLY A 68 8.69 7.35 24.15
C GLY A 68 7.61 8.44 24.23
N GLY A 69 7.19 9.00 23.10
CA GLY A 69 6.25 10.13 23.06
C GLY A 69 4.82 9.73 22.67
N PRO A 70 3.92 10.71 22.51
CA PRO A 70 2.50 10.49 22.16
C PRO A 70 2.30 10.07 20.71
N PHE A 71 3.34 10.11 19.84
CA PHE A 71 3.21 9.75 18.44
C PHE A 71 3.03 8.23 18.28
N PRO A 72 1.95 7.76 17.60
CA PRO A 72 1.65 6.33 17.53
C PRO A 72 2.71 5.55 16.76
N ASN A 73 3.22 4.45 17.34
CA ASN A 73 4.23 3.60 16.70
C ASN A 73 3.81 3.06 15.33
N LYS A 74 2.52 2.79 15.14
CA LYS A 74 1.98 2.39 13.84
C LYS A 74 2.17 3.47 12.78
N SER A 75 1.89 4.73 13.13
CA SER A 75 2.05 5.88 12.23
C SER A 75 3.54 6.15 11.96
N LEU A 76 4.40 6.00 12.95
CA LEU A 76 5.84 6.16 12.80
C LEU A 76 6.42 5.19 11.76
N LYS A 77 5.94 3.94 11.73
CA LYS A 77 6.33 2.96 10.70
C LYS A 77 6.00 3.44 9.29
N TYR A 78 4.82 4.02 9.07
CA TYR A 78 4.43 4.56 7.77
C TYR A 78 5.28 5.76 7.36
N VAL A 79 5.54 6.69 8.28
CA VAL A 79 6.42 7.84 8.02
C VAL A 79 7.81 7.38 7.57
N PHE A 80 8.42 6.44 8.30
CA PHE A 80 9.74 5.92 7.93
C PHE A 80 9.73 5.14 6.62
N ARG A 81 8.65 4.44 6.29
CA ARG A 81 8.49 3.77 5.01
C ARG A 81 8.51 4.77 3.84
N GLU A 82 7.78 5.88 3.96
CA GLU A 82 7.81 6.92 2.93
C GLU A 82 9.19 7.59 2.82
N ILE A 83 9.85 7.84 3.93
CA ILE A 83 11.24 8.35 3.92
C ILE A 83 12.18 7.37 3.20
N PHE A 84 12.03 6.05 3.37
CA PHE A 84 12.82 5.05 2.67
C PHE A 84 12.50 5.03 1.18
N SER A 85 11.22 4.97 0.83
CA SER A 85 10.74 4.96 -0.53
C SER A 85 11.24 6.17 -1.32
N ALA A 86 11.04 7.38 -0.78
CA ALA A 86 11.50 8.62 -1.39
C ALA A 86 13.03 8.68 -1.51
N THR A 87 13.75 8.20 -0.48
CA THR A 87 15.22 8.18 -0.50
C THR A 87 15.78 7.23 -1.57
N LEU A 88 15.19 6.04 -1.72
CA LEU A 88 15.56 5.09 -2.77
C LEU A 88 15.26 5.65 -4.16
N ALA A 89 14.14 6.37 -4.31
CA ALA A 89 13.75 7.00 -5.57
C ALA A 89 14.73 8.09 -6.04
N LEU A 90 15.51 8.69 -5.14
CA LEU A 90 16.58 9.64 -5.51
C LEU A 90 17.69 8.98 -6.34
N GLU A 91 17.92 7.68 -6.16
CA GLU A 91 18.89 6.93 -6.95
C GLU A 91 18.20 6.26 -8.14
N LYS A 92 17.23 5.42 -7.88
CA LYS A 92 16.38 4.72 -8.85
C LYS A 92 15.10 4.26 -8.18
N PRO A 93 13.92 4.68 -8.66
CA PRO A 93 12.66 4.16 -8.14
C PRO A 93 12.59 2.64 -8.29
N LEU A 94 12.21 1.93 -7.22
CA LEU A 94 11.96 0.50 -7.28
C LEU A 94 10.79 0.21 -8.23
N ARG A 95 10.92 -0.81 -9.05
CA ARG A 95 9.87 -1.30 -9.96
C ARG A 95 9.22 -2.51 -9.30
N ILE A 96 7.93 -2.39 -9.01
CA ILE A 96 7.15 -3.38 -8.26
C ILE A 96 6.07 -3.95 -9.16
N GLY A 97 6.21 -5.21 -9.57
CA GLY A 97 5.16 -5.97 -10.26
C GLY A 97 4.06 -6.37 -9.27
N PHE A 98 2.80 -6.26 -9.65
CA PHE A 98 1.68 -6.68 -8.81
C PHE A 98 0.52 -7.20 -9.65
N LEU A 99 -0.37 -8.00 -9.04
CA LEU A 99 -1.57 -8.50 -9.71
C LEU A 99 -2.57 -7.34 -9.88
N GLY A 100 -2.71 -6.87 -11.14
CA GLY A 100 -3.55 -5.76 -11.52
C GLY A 100 -5.06 -6.06 -11.55
N PRO A 101 -5.85 -5.09 -11.94
CA PRO A 101 -5.48 -3.71 -12.29
C PRO A 101 -5.04 -2.86 -11.09
N GLU A 102 -4.76 -1.57 -11.34
CA GLU A 102 -4.57 -0.60 -10.27
C GLU A 102 -5.81 -0.54 -9.36
N THR A 103 -5.64 -0.08 -8.12
CA THR A 103 -6.69 -0.01 -7.08
C THR A 103 -7.14 -1.35 -6.50
N THR A 104 -6.52 -2.47 -6.89
CA THR A 104 -6.77 -3.79 -6.27
C THR A 104 -6.14 -3.89 -4.87
N PHE A 105 -6.52 -4.92 -4.11
CA PHE A 105 -5.88 -5.22 -2.81
C PHE A 105 -4.39 -5.53 -2.94
N SER A 106 -3.99 -6.16 -4.05
CA SER A 106 -2.56 -6.38 -4.36
C SER A 106 -1.82 -5.07 -4.59
N HIS A 107 -2.42 -4.10 -5.29
CA HIS A 107 -1.86 -2.76 -5.45
C HIS A 107 -1.73 -2.02 -4.11
N GLN A 108 -2.78 -2.06 -3.27
CA GLN A 108 -2.73 -1.47 -1.94
C GLN A 108 -1.64 -2.12 -1.06
N ALA A 109 -1.49 -3.43 -1.13
CA ALA A 109 -0.44 -4.16 -0.42
C ALA A 109 0.96 -3.73 -0.91
N ALA A 110 1.14 -3.59 -2.22
CA ALA A 110 2.39 -3.12 -2.82
C ALA A 110 2.75 -1.69 -2.35
N ILE A 111 1.82 -0.75 -2.39
CA ILE A 111 2.02 0.62 -1.89
C ILE A 111 2.35 0.60 -0.39
N LYS A 112 1.62 -0.18 0.40
CA LYS A 112 1.84 -0.29 1.84
C LYS A 112 3.23 -0.84 2.18
N GLN A 113 3.78 -1.70 1.34
CA GLN A 113 5.11 -2.30 1.55
C GLN A 113 6.24 -1.40 1.05
N PHE A 114 6.09 -0.78 -0.12
CA PHE A 114 7.19 -0.12 -0.81
C PHE A 114 7.10 1.42 -0.81
N GLY A 115 5.99 2.00 -0.31
CA GLY A 115 5.72 3.45 -0.31
C GLY A 115 5.37 4.00 -1.69
N TYR A 116 4.95 5.25 -1.72
CA TYR A 116 4.39 5.89 -2.93
C TYR A 116 5.44 6.27 -3.98
N SER A 117 6.72 6.38 -3.63
CA SER A 117 7.77 6.79 -4.56
C SER A 117 8.30 5.63 -5.44
N SER A 118 7.78 4.42 -5.28
CA SER A 118 8.06 3.26 -6.13
C SER A 118 7.23 3.31 -7.42
N LYS A 119 7.72 2.65 -8.48
CA LYS A 119 6.99 2.49 -9.74
C LYS A 119 6.23 1.17 -9.72
N PHE A 120 4.91 1.23 -9.71
CA PHE A 120 4.03 0.07 -9.70
C PHE A 120 3.67 -0.36 -11.12
N ILE A 121 3.81 -1.67 -11.42
CA ILE A 121 3.60 -2.25 -12.76
C ILE A 121 2.51 -3.31 -12.65
N PRO A 122 1.28 -3.04 -13.14
CA PRO A 122 0.20 -4.00 -13.09
C PRO A 122 0.44 -5.15 -14.08
N SER A 123 0.21 -6.38 -13.65
CA SER A 123 0.29 -7.59 -14.44
C SER A 123 -1.05 -8.29 -14.49
N SER A 124 -1.38 -8.93 -15.60
CA SER A 124 -2.66 -9.61 -15.82
C SER A 124 -2.79 -10.92 -15.06
N ASN A 125 -1.67 -11.56 -14.73
CA ASN A 125 -1.62 -12.84 -14.01
C ASN A 125 -0.34 -12.96 -13.17
N ILE A 126 -0.33 -13.96 -12.29
CA ILE A 126 0.74 -14.20 -11.33
C ILE A 126 2.04 -14.62 -12.01
N GLU A 127 1.98 -15.49 -13.01
CA GLU A 127 3.15 -15.98 -13.74
C GLU A 127 3.91 -14.86 -14.46
N SER A 128 3.18 -13.85 -14.91
CA SER A 128 3.79 -12.67 -15.53
C SER A 128 4.61 -11.87 -14.52
N ILE A 129 4.17 -11.79 -13.26
CA ILE A 129 4.91 -11.11 -12.19
C ILE A 129 6.22 -11.84 -11.93
N PHE A 130 6.20 -13.17 -11.81
CA PHE A 130 7.41 -13.98 -11.62
C PHE A 130 8.39 -13.75 -12.76
N ARG A 131 7.93 -13.87 -14.01
CA ARG A 131 8.77 -13.61 -15.22
C ARG A 131 9.36 -12.22 -15.26
N GLN A 132 8.62 -11.18 -14.89
CA GLN A 132 9.13 -9.80 -14.85
C GLN A 132 10.25 -9.64 -13.82
N VAL A 133 10.16 -10.29 -12.67
CA VAL A 133 11.22 -10.24 -11.66
C VAL A 133 12.44 -11.04 -12.10
N GLU A 134 12.26 -12.25 -12.65
CA GLU A 134 13.33 -13.09 -13.19
C GLU A 134 14.11 -12.39 -14.31
N LYS A 135 13.41 -11.67 -15.18
CA LYS A 135 14.02 -10.89 -16.27
C LYS A 135 14.58 -9.54 -15.82
N ASN A 136 14.53 -9.21 -14.53
CA ASN A 136 14.92 -7.90 -14.00
C ASN A 136 14.13 -6.71 -14.62
N GLU A 137 12.92 -6.95 -15.11
CA GLU A 137 11.98 -5.90 -15.52
C GLU A 137 11.32 -5.26 -14.30
N CYS A 138 11.10 -6.04 -13.23
CA CYS A 138 10.73 -5.60 -11.90
C CYS A 138 11.84 -5.95 -10.90
N ASP A 139 11.95 -5.14 -9.85
CA ASP A 139 12.91 -5.38 -8.76
C ASP A 139 12.29 -6.28 -7.68
N TYR A 140 10.94 -6.24 -7.54
CA TYR A 140 10.12 -7.09 -6.68
C TYR A 140 8.80 -7.43 -7.33
N GLY A 141 8.19 -8.56 -6.89
CA GLY A 141 6.82 -8.94 -7.19
C GLY A 141 5.97 -9.02 -5.92
N VAL A 142 4.73 -8.56 -5.99
CA VAL A 142 3.73 -8.73 -4.93
C VAL A 142 2.62 -9.62 -5.46
N VAL A 143 2.54 -10.82 -4.90
CA VAL A 143 1.59 -11.86 -5.31
C VAL A 143 0.72 -12.29 -4.13
N PRO A 144 -0.57 -12.56 -4.35
CA PRO A 144 -1.43 -13.10 -3.31
C PRO A 144 -1.11 -14.59 -3.10
N VAL A 145 -1.01 -15.01 -1.84
CA VAL A 145 -0.73 -16.40 -1.45
C VAL A 145 -1.97 -17.07 -0.87
N GLU A 146 -2.76 -16.31 -0.12
CA GLU A 146 -3.95 -16.82 0.56
C GLU A 146 -5.03 -15.75 0.67
N ASN A 147 -6.26 -16.17 0.53
CA ASN A 147 -7.46 -15.39 0.81
C ASN A 147 -8.29 -16.14 1.85
N SER A 148 -8.77 -15.46 2.89
CA SER A 148 -9.54 -16.06 3.99
C SER A 148 -10.84 -16.77 3.57
N ILE A 149 -11.33 -16.55 2.35
CA ILE A 149 -12.56 -17.17 1.81
C ILE A 149 -12.24 -18.24 0.77
N GLU A 150 -11.35 -17.94 -0.16
CA GLU A 150 -10.98 -18.86 -1.25
C GLU A 150 -9.86 -19.83 -0.84
N GLY A 151 -9.20 -19.56 0.30
CA GLY A 151 -8.07 -20.35 0.78
C GLY A 151 -6.76 -20.03 0.06
N VAL A 152 -5.92 -21.05 -0.04
CA VAL A 152 -4.58 -20.95 -0.63
C VAL A 152 -4.67 -20.81 -2.15
N ILE A 153 -3.87 -19.91 -2.72
CA ILE A 153 -3.76 -19.71 -4.17
C ILE A 153 -2.64 -20.61 -4.70
N ASN A 154 -3.03 -21.83 -5.11
CA ASN A 154 -2.10 -22.87 -5.56
C ASN A 154 -1.19 -22.38 -6.68
N LEU A 155 -1.69 -21.59 -7.63
CA LEU A 155 -0.91 -21.03 -8.73
C LEU A 155 0.33 -20.27 -8.25
N THR A 156 0.22 -19.52 -7.15
CA THR A 156 1.38 -18.80 -6.57
C THR A 156 2.40 -19.80 -6.00
N LEU A 157 1.94 -20.87 -5.35
CA LEU A 157 2.82 -21.90 -4.81
C LEU A 157 3.52 -22.67 -5.93
N ASP A 158 2.80 -23.02 -6.98
CA ASP A 158 3.34 -23.71 -8.16
C ASP A 158 4.43 -22.87 -8.83
N CYS A 159 4.21 -21.55 -8.99
CA CYS A 159 5.22 -20.65 -9.51
C CYS A 159 6.51 -20.63 -8.66
N PHE A 160 6.41 -20.77 -7.33
CA PHE A 160 7.60 -20.83 -6.47
C PHE A 160 8.38 -22.13 -6.60
N VAL A 161 7.74 -23.25 -6.98
CA VAL A 161 8.42 -24.53 -7.21
C VAL A 161 9.38 -24.43 -8.39
N ASP A 162 8.98 -23.73 -9.45
CA ASP A 162 9.73 -23.65 -10.72
C ASP A 162 10.64 -22.42 -10.81
N SER A 163 10.50 -21.46 -9.90
CA SER A 163 11.20 -20.17 -9.94
C SER A 163 12.38 -20.11 -8.98
N PRO A 164 13.52 -19.51 -9.38
CA PRO A 164 14.65 -19.27 -8.49
C PRO A 164 14.44 -18.08 -7.55
N LEU A 165 13.29 -17.41 -7.61
CA LEU A 165 13.00 -16.26 -6.78
C LEU A 165 12.79 -16.64 -5.32
N LEU A 166 13.14 -15.73 -4.41
CA LEU A 166 13.06 -15.91 -2.97
C LEU A 166 11.96 -15.03 -2.37
N ILE A 167 11.23 -15.56 -1.40
CA ILE A 167 10.32 -14.79 -0.57
C ILE A 167 11.14 -13.92 0.38
N CYS A 168 11.01 -12.61 0.27
CA CYS A 168 11.76 -11.64 1.10
C CYS A 168 10.93 -10.98 2.19
N ASP A 169 9.60 -10.99 2.06
CA ASP A 169 8.68 -10.49 3.10
C ASP A 169 7.27 -11.05 2.93
N GLU A 170 6.46 -10.94 3.99
CA GLU A 170 5.06 -11.32 4.05
C GLU A 170 4.20 -10.12 4.47
N LEU A 171 3.06 -9.96 3.80
CA LEU A 171 2.09 -8.92 4.10
C LEU A 171 0.74 -9.52 4.41
N LYS A 172 0.22 -9.19 5.58
CA LYS A 172 -1.19 -9.46 5.92
C LYS A 172 -2.00 -8.18 5.74
N ASN A 173 -2.98 -8.23 4.84
CA ASN A 173 -3.88 -7.11 4.58
C ASN A 173 -5.29 -7.45 5.02
N THR A 174 -5.85 -6.67 5.96
CA THR A 174 -7.25 -6.81 6.35
C THR A 174 -8.13 -6.15 5.31
N ILE A 175 -9.00 -6.93 4.67
CA ILE A 175 -9.93 -6.46 3.66
C ILE A 175 -11.25 -6.12 4.36
N SER A 176 -11.67 -4.86 4.27
CA SER A 176 -12.98 -4.40 4.72
C SER A 176 -13.78 -3.90 3.53
N LEU A 177 -14.92 -4.53 3.27
CA LEU A 177 -15.82 -4.12 2.20
C LEU A 177 -16.90 -3.20 2.77
N HIS A 178 -17.20 -2.12 2.05
CA HIS A 178 -18.19 -1.12 2.44
C HIS A 178 -19.25 -0.99 1.37
N LEU A 179 -20.53 -0.94 1.79
CA LEU A 179 -21.63 -0.60 0.88
C LEU A 179 -21.62 0.91 0.64
N LEU A 180 -21.41 1.31 -0.61
CA LEU A 180 -21.47 2.70 -1.04
C LEU A 180 -22.75 2.93 -1.83
N SER A 181 -23.50 4.00 -1.53
CA SER A 181 -24.73 4.36 -2.23
C SER A 181 -24.95 5.87 -2.21
N LYS A 182 -25.58 6.38 -3.26
CA LYS A 182 -26.08 7.76 -3.32
C LYS A 182 -27.26 8.00 -2.39
N THR A 183 -28.02 6.95 -2.03
CA THR A 183 -29.15 7.04 -1.12
C THR A 183 -28.76 6.63 0.30
N LYS A 184 -29.26 7.36 1.29
CA LYS A 184 -29.12 6.98 2.71
C LYS A 184 -30.09 5.86 3.11
N ASN A 185 -31.13 5.59 2.31
CA ASN A 185 -32.13 4.56 2.60
C ASN A 185 -31.78 3.26 1.87
N ARG A 186 -31.30 2.25 2.63
CA ARG A 186 -30.96 0.92 2.10
C ARG A 186 -32.11 0.23 1.36
N GLN A 187 -33.36 0.42 1.78
CA GLN A 187 -34.52 -0.22 1.15
C GLN A 187 -34.79 0.29 -0.28
N LYS A 188 -34.22 1.43 -0.65
CA LYS A 188 -34.32 1.99 -2.01
C LYS A 188 -33.26 1.44 -2.99
N ILE A 189 -32.30 0.66 -2.48
CA ILE A 189 -31.26 0.05 -3.31
C ILE A 189 -31.88 -1.13 -4.08
N LYS A 190 -31.89 -1.04 -5.40
CA LYS A 190 -32.44 -2.07 -6.31
C LYS A 190 -31.37 -2.92 -6.95
N ALA A 191 -30.15 -2.42 -7.09
CA ALA A 191 -29.04 -3.13 -7.70
C ALA A 191 -27.72 -2.86 -6.97
N ILE A 192 -26.87 -3.88 -6.92
CA ILE A 192 -25.54 -3.85 -6.30
C ILE A 192 -24.52 -4.24 -7.36
N TYR A 193 -23.52 -3.39 -7.55
CA TYR A 193 -22.44 -3.59 -8.51
C TYR A 193 -21.15 -3.89 -7.76
N SER A 194 -20.47 -4.98 -8.09
CA SER A 194 -19.13 -5.27 -7.58
C SER A 194 -18.41 -6.36 -8.37
N HIS A 195 -17.14 -6.57 -8.08
CA HIS A 195 -16.40 -7.72 -8.55
C HIS A 195 -17.01 -9.02 -7.95
N PRO A 196 -17.06 -10.14 -8.71
CA PRO A 196 -17.64 -11.40 -8.23
C PRO A 196 -17.11 -11.85 -6.86
N GLN A 197 -15.83 -11.73 -6.64
CA GLN A 197 -15.18 -12.09 -5.38
C GLN A 197 -15.70 -11.24 -4.20
N ALA A 198 -15.87 -9.93 -4.37
CA ALA A 198 -16.42 -9.06 -3.33
C ALA A 198 -17.90 -9.35 -3.05
N LEU A 199 -18.69 -9.67 -4.09
CA LEU A 199 -20.08 -10.14 -3.90
C LEU A 199 -20.12 -11.46 -3.13
N GLY A 200 -19.23 -12.40 -3.46
CA GLY A 200 -19.09 -13.66 -2.72
C GLY A 200 -18.75 -13.46 -1.24
N GLN A 201 -17.80 -12.58 -0.94
CA GLN A 201 -17.41 -12.22 0.43
C GLN A 201 -18.55 -11.59 1.23
N CYS A 202 -19.41 -10.81 0.58
CA CYS A 202 -20.55 -10.14 1.22
C CYS A 202 -21.85 -10.94 1.15
N ARG A 203 -21.87 -12.14 0.55
CA ARG A 203 -23.08 -12.90 0.22
C ARG A 203 -24.06 -13.02 1.37
N GLN A 204 -23.58 -13.47 2.54
CA GLN A 204 -24.46 -13.66 3.71
C GLN A 204 -25.07 -12.33 4.16
N TRP A 205 -24.27 -11.27 4.22
CA TRP A 205 -24.74 -9.95 4.62
C TRP A 205 -25.75 -9.38 3.61
N LEU A 206 -25.49 -9.54 2.31
CA LEU A 206 -26.37 -9.08 1.22
C LEU A 206 -27.71 -9.78 1.27
N THR A 207 -27.73 -11.11 1.45
CA THR A 207 -28.97 -11.90 1.56
C THR A 207 -29.82 -11.46 2.75
N GLN A 208 -29.19 -11.10 3.87
CA GLN A 208 -29.91 -10.67 5.07
C GLN A 208 -30.41 -9.22 5.01
N ASN A 209 -29.64 -8.31 4.40
CA ASN A 209 -29.90 -6.87 4.44
C ASN A 209 -30.48 -6.28 3.16
N LEU A 210 -30.27 -6.91 2.03
CA LEU A 210 -30.69 -6.47 0.69
C LEU A 210 -31.17 -7.66 -0.16
N PRO A 211 -32.13 -8.48 0.33
CA PRO A 211 -32.53 -9.72 -0.35
C PRO A 211 -33.10 -9.51 -1.76
N ASN A 212 -33.69 -8.35 -2.00
CA ASN A 212 -34.37 -8.03 -3.25
C ASN A 212 -33.50 -7.21 -4.24
N ALA A 213 -32.23 -6.93 -3.87
CA ALA A 213 -31.34 -6.17 -4.75
C ALA A 213 -30.67 -7.11 -5.76
N GLU A 214 -30.72 -6.75 -7.03
CA GLU A 214 -30.03 -7.47 -8.10
C GLU A 214 -28.51 -7.34 -7.93
N GLN A 215 -27.78 -8.45 -8.02
CA GLN A 215 -26.33 -8.47 -7.95
C GLN A 215 -25.72 -8.49 -9.35
N ILE A 216 -25.03 -7.43 -9.73
CA ILE A 216 -24.47 -7.23 -11.07
C ILE A 216 -22.95 -7.26 -10.95
N THR A 217 -22.32 -8.19 -11.69
CA THR A 217 -20.87 -8.35 -11.69
C THR A 217 -20.19 -7.31 -12.58
N THR A 218 -19.03 -6.85 -12.13
CA THR A 218 -18.18 -5.89 -12.83
C THR A 218 -16.72 -6.38 -12.82
N SER A 219 -15.88 -5.82 -13.67
CA SER A 219 -14.47 -6.20 -13.78
C SER A 219 -13.63 -5.85 -12.55
N SER A 220 -14.07 -4.87 -11.73
CA SER A 220 -13.41 -4.48 -10.47
C SER A 220 -14.38 -3.71 -9.57
N THR A 221 -14.06 -3.61 -8.28
CA THR A 221 -14.79 -2.76 -7.33
C THR A 221 -14.72 -1.27 -7.70
N ALA A 222 -13.61 -0.83 -8.28
CA ALA A 222 -13.46 0.54 -8.79
C ALA A 222 -14.39 0.81 -9.97
N ASN A 223 -14.44 -0.11 -10.94
CA ASN A 223 -15.37 -0.01 -12.08
C ASN A 223 -16.83 0.01 -11.61
N ALA A 224 -17.18 -0.79 -10.59
CA ALA A 224 -18.48 -0.74 -9.96
C ALA A 224 -18.83 0.65 -9.44
N ALA A 225 -17.91 1.29 -8.73
CA ALA A 225 -18.12 2.64 -8.19
C ALA A 225 -18.32 3.69 -9.30
N GLU A 226 -17.56 3.63 -10.39
CA GLU A 226 -17.73 4.50 -11.55
C GLU A 226 -19.11 4.32 -12.23
N MET A 227 -19.57 3.07 -12.36
CA MET A 227 -20.89 2.77 -12.92
C MET A 227 -22.02 3.34 -12.05
N VAL A 228 -21.90 3.21 -10.72
CA VAL A 228 -22.92 3.71 -9.76
C VAL A 228 -22.99 5.24 -9.79
N ILE A 229 -21.87 5.96 -9.99
CA ILE A 229 -21.87 7.42 -10.12
C ILE A 229 -22.80 7.88 -11.26
N LYS A 230 -22.87 7.13 -12.35
CA LYS A 230 -23.67 7.45 -13.55
C LYS A 230 -25.12 6.99 -13.46
N LYS A 231 -25.46 6.12 -12.49
CA LYS A 231 -26.82 5.54 -12.36
C LYS A 231 -27.61 6.17 -11.21
N ILE A 232 -28.94 6.17 -11.36
CA ILE A 232 -29.91 6.59 -10.34
C ILE A 232 -30.41 5.31 -9.65
N ASN A 233 -30.54 5.31 -8.31
CA ASN A 233 -31.06 4.18 -7.49
C ASN A 233 -30.09 2.95 -7.38
N CYS A 234 -28.80 3.19 -7.28
CA CYS A 234 -27.83 2.17 -6.89
C CYS A 234 -27.20 2.51 -5.54
#